data_ab0ef05b70cdc2c2664e3f03337a5c96
#
_entry.id   ab0ef05b70cdc2c2664e3f03337a5c96
#
_cell.length_a   1.000
_cell.length_b   1.000
_cell.length_c   1.000
_cell.angle_alpha   90.00
_cell.angle_beta   90.00
_cell.angle_gamma   90.00
#
_symmetry.space_group_name_H-M   'P 1'
#
loop_
_entity.id
_entity.type
_entity.pdbx_description
1 polymer ?
#
loop_
_entity_poly.entity_id
_entity_poly.type
_entity_poly.pdbx_seq_one_letter_code
_entity_poly.pdbx_strand_id
1 'polypeptide(L)'
;SKGKIETLITRSSKNRQMMEVSRTKGKKAITNYRTIEIFENKHTPTLSLVECKLETGRTHQIRVHMNFLGNSIVGDDKYKKKFKKIKNINPLIEQNLNSLNRQFLHAKTLGFIHPTKSKEMTFNSNLPLELENILKILRNTNK
;
A
#
# COMPACT_ATOMS: atom_id res chain seq x y z
N SER A 1 8.89 4.94 11.35
CA SER A 1 8.46 6.33 11.07
C SER A 1 6.94 6.40 10.89
N LYS A 2 6.42 7.59 11.04
CA LYS A 2 5.00 7.88 10.81
C LYS A 2 4.86 9.22 10.12
N GLY A 3 3.75 9.43 9.42
CA GLY A 3 3.50 10.68 8.73
C GLY A 3 2.08 10.82 8.24
N LYS A 4 1.85 11.95 7.60
CA LYS A 4 0.56 12.31 7.00
C LYS A 4 0.81 12.80 5.59
N ILE A 5 0.02 12.27 4.65
CA ILE A 5 0.02 12.71 3.25
C ILE A 5 -1.30 13.42 3.00
N GLU A 6 -1.22 14.68 2.63
CA GLU A 6 -2.39 15.50 2.32
C GLU A 6 -2.22 16.12 0.94
N THR A 7 -3.05 15.73 -0.01
CA THR A 7 -2.99 16.19 -1.39
C THR A 7 -4.39 16.38 -1.96
N LEU A 8 -4.45 16.91 -3.17
CA LEU A 8 -5.63 16.80 -4.03
C LEU A 8 -5.41 15.60 -4.96
N ILE A 9 -6.45 14.79 -5.12
CA ILE A 9 -6.43 13.68 -6.07
C ILE A 9 -7.50 13.92 -7.13
N THR A 10 -7.09 13.77 -8.39
CA THR A 10 -7.94 13.91 -9.55
C THR A 10 -7.73 12.76 -10.52
N ARG A 11 -8.65 12.58 -11.44
CA ARG A 11 -8.48 11.59 -12.51
C ARG A 11 -7.40 12.07 -13.48
N SER A 12 -6.49 11.15 -13.86
CA SER A 12 -5.41 11.48 -14.79
C SER A 12 -5.96 11.89 -16.16
N SER A 13 -5.45 12.98 -16.70
CA SER A 13 -5.77 13.42 -18.05
C SER A 13 -5.11 12.56 -19.13
N LYS A 14 -3.97 11.93 -18.79
CA LYS A 14 -3.23 11.07 -19.72
C LYS A 14 -3.80 9.65 -19.78
N ASN A 15 -4.31 9.13 -18.66
CA ASN A 15 -4.91 7.81 -18.58
C ASN A 15 -6.12 7.87 -17.65
N ARG A 16 -7.33 7.86 -18.23
CA ARG A 16 -8.60 8.01 -17.51
C ARG A 16 -8.89 6.87 -16.52
N GLN A 17 -8.18 5.75 -16.60
CA GLN A 17 -8.29 4.65 -15.63
C GLN A 17 -7.42 4.86 -14.40
N MET A 18 -6.60 5.90 -14.38
CA MET A 18 -5.71 6.21 -13.27
C MET A 18 -6.07 7.53 -12.59
N MET A 19 -5.68 7.63 -11.34
CA MET A 19 -5.75 8.86 -10.55
C MET A 19 -4.36 9.47 -10.42
N GLU A 20 -4.29 10.76 -10.12
CA GLU A 20 -3.02 11.45 -9.91
C GLU A 20 -3.13 12.53 -8.84
N VAL A 21 -2.01 12.87 -8.23
CA VAL A 21 -1.90 14.02 -7.34
C VAL A 21 -1.87 15.29 -8.18
N SER A 22 -2.65 16.28 -7.78
CA SER A 22 -2.68 17.60 -8.40
C SER A 22 -2.45 18.68 -7.36
N ARG A 23 -1.88 19.79 -7.76
CA ARG A 23 -1.69 20.97 -6.90
C ARG A 23 -2.87 21.92 -6.99
N THR A 24 -3.69 21.83 -8.02
CA THR A 24 -4.68 22.84 -8.37
C THR A 24 -6.10 22.35 -8.42
N LYS A 25 -6.32 21.07 -8.72
CA LYS A 25 -7.66 20.51 -8.91
C LYS A 25 -7.81 19.12 -8.31
N GLY A 26 -9.05 18.71 -8.09
CA GLY A 26 -9.35 17.42 -7.52
C GLY A 26 -9.96 17.54 -6.13
N LYS A 27 -10.07 16.38 -5.47
CA LYS A 27 -10.64 16.29 -4.13
C LYS A 27 -9.54 16.10 -3.09
N LYS A 28 -9.70 16.74 -1.95
CA LYS A 28 -8.79 16.59 -0.81
C LYS A 28 -8.70 15.13 -0.38
N ALA A 29 -7.49 14.64 -0.23
CA ALA A 29 -7.20 13.27 0.18
C ALA A 29 -6.15 13.28 1.31
N ILE A 30 -6.47 12.59 2.40
CA ILE A 30 -5.62 12.54 3.59
C ILE A 30 -5.40 11.08 3.98
N THR A 31 -4.13 10.67 4.00
CA THR A 31 -3.68 9.36 4.45
C THR A 31 -2.69 9.53 5.60
N ASN A 32 -3.01 8.97 6.75
CA ASN A 32 -2.05 8.87 7.87
C ASN A 32 -1.38 7.51 7.77
N TYR A 33 -0.06 7.44 7.97
CA TYR A 33 0.66 6.17 7.88
C TYR A 33 1.63 5.99 9.03
N ARG A 34 1.92 4.73 9.33
CA ARG A 34 2.90 4.33 10.33
C ARG A 34 3.63 3.09 9.83
N THR A 35 4.96 3.13 9.80
CA THR A 35 5.78 1.96 9.49
C THR A 35 5.78 1.02 10.68
N ILE A 36 5.38 -0.23 10.45
CA ILE A 36 5.30 -1.28 11.47
C ILE A 36 6.57 -2.11 11.49
N GLU A 37 7.05 -2.51 10.31
CA GLU A 37 8.22 -3.37 10.14
C GLU A 37 9.05 -2.93 8.94
N ILE A 38 10.37 -3.10 9.01
CA ILE A 38 11.29 -2.87 7.89
C ILE A 38 12.04 -4.16 7.62
N PHE A 39 12.07 -4.58 6.35
CA PHE A 39 12.81 -5.76 5.88
C PHE A 39 13.98 -5.28 5.05
N GLU A 40 15.19 -5.55 5.52
CA GLU A 40 16.41 -5.07 4.89
C GLU A 40 17.54 -6.07 5.11
N ASN A 41 18.10 -6.61 4.02
CA ASN A 41 19.33 -7.38 4.03
C ASN A 41 19.96 -7.42 2.63
N LYS A 42 21.12 -8.08 2.49
CA LYS A 42 21.87 -8.12 1.22
C LYS A 42 21.09 -8.74 0.04
N HIS A 43 20.18 -9.65 0.32
CA HIS A 43 19.50 -10.46 -0.70
C HIS A 43 17.99 -10.19 -0.75
N THR A 44 17.53 -9.17 -0.05
CA THR A 44 16.13 -8.78 0.01
C THR A 44 16.00 -7.32 -0.41
N PRO A 45 15.03 -6.98 -1.28
CA PRO A 45 14.72 -5.57 -1.49
C PRO A 45 14.37 -4.92 -0.16
N THR A 46 14.74 -3.65 0.02
CA THR A 46 14.29 -2.92 1.19
C THR A 46 12.78 -2.70 1.09
N LEU A 47 12.05 -3.34 1.97
CA LEU A 47 10.59 -3.30 2.02
C LEU A 47 10.11 -2.85 3.40
N SER A 48 8.98 -2.20 3.45
CA SER A 48 8.36 -1.79 4.70
C SER A 48 6.90 -2.25 4.76
N LEU A 49 6.51 -2.76 5.92
CA LEU A 49 5.11 -3.00 6.23
C LEU A 49 4.55 -1.73 6.87
N VAL A 50 3.53 -1.15 6.25
CA VAL A 50 2.97 0.15 6.63
C VAL A 50 1.49 0.01 6.95
N GLU A 51 1.07 0.57 8.08
CA GLU A 51 -0.33 0.73 8.43
C GLU A 51 -0.81 2.11 7.96
N CYS A 52 -1.93 2.13 7.26
CA CYS A 52 -2.56 3.36 6.80
C CYS A 52 -3.91 3.57 7.48
N LYS A 53 -4.15 4.80 7.93
CA LYS A 53 -5.46 5.25 8.43
C LYS A 53 -5.95 6.38 7.54
N LEU A 54 -7.13 6.18 6.95
CA LEU A 54 -7.70 7.13 5.99
C LEU A 54 -8.65 8.11 6.67
N GLU A 55 -8.44 9.40 6.46
CA GLU A 55 -9.44 10.43 6.79
C GLU A 55 -10.39 10.65 5.63
N THR A 56 -9.97 10.29 4.41
CA THR A 56 -10.75 10.32 3.18
C THR A 56 -10.57 9.00 2.44
N GLY A 57 -11.47 8.67 1.51
CA GLY A 57 -11.41 7.42 0.75
C GLY A 57 -11.56 7.65 -0.76
N ARG A 58 -10.63 8.38 -1.37
CA ARG A 58 -10.64 8.61 -2.82
C ARG A 58 -10.24 7.36 -3.58
N THR A 59 -10.66 7.25 -4.83
CA THR A 59 -10.29 6.14 -5.70
C THR A 59 -8.78 5.95 -5.75
N HIS A 60 -8.32 4.73 -5.48
CA HIS A 60 -6.90 4.37 -5.46
C HIS A 60 -6.03 5.22 -4.51
N GLN A 61 -6.61 5.83 -3.50
CA GLN A 61 -5.92 6.84 -2.66
C GLN A 61 -4.60 6.35 -2.08
N ILE A 62 -4.57 5.20 -1.42
CA ILE A 62 -3.33 4.69 -0.81
C ILE A 62 -2.28 4.40 -1.89
N ARG A 63 -2.70 3.80 -3.00
CA ARG A 63 -1.81 3.47 -4.12
C ARG A 63 -1.17 4.72 -4.71
N VAL A 64 -1.98 5.75 -4.95
CA VAL A 64 -1.53 7.06 -5.46
C VAL A 64 -0.60 7.74 -4.47
N HIS A 65 -0.97 7.78 -3.19
CA HIS A 65 -0.16 8.41 -2.15
C HIS A 65 1.18 7.72 -1.93
N MET A 66 1.21 6.37 -1.90
CA MET A 66 2.46 5.63 -1.75
C MET A 66 3.39 5.87 -2.94
N ASN A 67 2.86 5.84 -4.16
CA ASN A 67 3.63 6.16 -5.35
C ASN A 67 4.13 7.62 -5.35
N PHE A 68 3.32 8.55 -4.87
CA PHE A 68 3.68 9.96 -4.71
C PHE A 68 4.88 10.15 -3.77
N LEU A 69 4.93 9.39 -2.67
CA LEU A 69 6.07 9.39 -1.75
C LEU A 69 7.32 8.76 -2.35
N GLY A 70 7.22 8.08 -3.48
CA GLY A 70 8.31 7.36 -4.08
C GLY A 70 8.44 5.90 -3.64
N ASN A 71 7.44 5.38 -2.93
CA ASN A 71 7.43 4.03 -2.36
C ASN A 71 6.18 3.28 -2.83
N SER A 72 6.22 2.79 -4.07
CA SER A 72 5.10 2.06 -4.65
C SER A 72 4.77 0.80 -3.86
N ILE A 73 3.48 0.44 -3.83
CA ILE A 73 3.02 -0.79 -3.18
C ILE A 73 3.51 -2.00 -3.97
N VAL A 74 4.01 -3.01 -3.28
CA VAL A 74 4.42 -4.27 -3.88
C VAL A 74 3.24 -4.88 -4.64
N GLY A 75 3.48 -5.35 -5.86
CA GLY A 75 2.47 -5.96 -6.71
C GLY A 75 1.54 -4.98 -7.45
N ASP A 76 1.72 -3.69 -7.27
CA ASP A 76 0.91 -2.69 -7.97
C ASP A 76 1.44 -2.47 -9.39
N ASP A 77 0.67 -2.88 -10.38
CA ASP A 77 1.05 -2.76 -11.79
C ASP A 77 0.79 -1.39 -12.40
N LYS A 78 -0.12 -0.61 -11.82
CA LYS A 78 -0.52 0.70 -12.34
C LYS A 78 0.31 1.84 -11.78
N TYR A 79 0.50 1.85 -10.47
CA TYR A 79 1.20 2.92 -9.74
C TYR A 79 2.55 2.40 -9.27
N LYS A 80 3.52 2.34 -10.19
CA LYS A 80 4.85 1.81 -9.88
C LYS A 80 5.96 2.69 -10.42
N LYS A 81 7.08 2.67 -9.71
CA LYS A 81 8.34 3.25 -10.18
C LYS A 81 9.29 2.14 -10.60
N LYS A 82 10.19 2.47 -11.51
CA LYS A 82 11.28 1.57 -11.86
C LYS A 82 12.30 1.56 -10.72
N PHE A 83 12.60 0.39 -10.19
CA PHE A 83 13.63 0.20 -9.17
C PHE A 83 14.87 -0.46 -9.80
N LYS A 84 16.05 -0.18 -9.20
CA LYS A 84 17.26 -0.91 -9.55
C LYS A 84 17.09 -2.38 -9.19
N LYS A 85 17.49 -3.27 -10.10
CA LYS A 85 17.54 -4.70 -9.79
C LYS A 85 18.58 -4.96 -8.70
N ILE A 86 18.20 -5.75 -7.71
CA ILE A 86 19.10 -6.18 -6.65
C ILE A 86 19.90 -7.39 -7.16
N LYS A 87 21.22 -7.33 -7.01
CA LYS A 87 22.07 -8.47 -7.34
C LYS A 87 21.87 -9.56 -6.29
N ASN A 88 21.79 -10.82 -6.75
CA ASN A 88 21.68 -11.99 -5.87
C ASN A 88 20.46 -11.94 -4.92
N ILE A 89 19.33 -11.48 -5.42
CA ILE A 89 18.07 -11.55 -4.67
C ILE A 89 17.76 -13.01 -4.29
N ASN A 90 17.27 -13.22 -3.08
CA ASN A 90 16.82 -14.54 -2.63
C ASN A 90 15.77 -15.08 -3.59
N PRO A 91 15.98 -16.27 -4.21
CA PRO A 91 15.07 -16.82 -5.22
C PRO A 91 13.64 -17.03 -4.72
N LEU A 92 13.48 -17.41 -3.45
CA LEU A 92 12.14 -17.63 -2.87
C LEU A 92 11.37 -16.32 -2.75
N ILE A 93 12.03 -15.24 -2.35
CA ILE A 93 11.44 -13.90 -2.27
C ILE A 93 11.06 -13.43 -3.68
N GLU A 94 11.99 -13.52 -4.63
CA GLU A 94 11.76 -13.10 -6.01
C GLU A 94 10.58 -13.83 -6.64
N GLN A 95 10.51 -15.16 -6.48
CA GLN A 95 9.42 -15.96 -7.01
C GLN A 95 8.07 -15.54 -6.42
N ASN A 96 7.99 -15.35 -5.11
CA ASN A 96 6.75 -14.98 -4.46
C ASN A 96 6.30 -13.55 -4.80
N LEU A 97 7.23 -12.61 -4.93
CA LEU A 97 6.91 -11.26 -5.36
C LEU A 97 6.43 -11.22 -6.82
N ASN A 98 7.09 -11.98 -7.70
CA ASN A 98 6.74 -12.05 -9.13
C ASN A 98 5.41 -12.75 -9.38
N SER A 99 5.03 -13.72 -8.55
CA SER A 99 3.77 -14.44 -8.68
C SER A 99 2.58 -13.73 -8.02
N LEU A 100 2.81 -12.65 -7.30
CA LEU A 100 1.74 -11.86 -6.71
C LEU A 100 1.03 -11.05 -7.80
N ASN A 101 -0.22 -11.41 -8.10
CA ASN A 101 -1.03 -10.78 -9.15
C ASN A 101 -1.96 -9.69 -8.62
N ARG A 102 -1.59 -9.07 -7.52
CA ARG A 102 -2.38 -8.00 -6.88
C ARG A 102 -1.48 -7.08 -6.06
N GLN A 103 -2.01 -5.92 -5.71
CA GLN A 103 -1.35 -5.03 -4.76
C GLN A 103 -1.29 -5.71 -3.39
N PHE A 104 -0.16 -5.58 -2.72
CA PHE A 104 -0.03 -5.97 -1.32
C PHE A 104 -0.74 -4.92 -0.44
N LEU A 105 -2.06 -4.94 -0.48
CA LEU A 105 -2.91 -3.97 0.19
C LEU A 105 -4.17 -4.66 0.72
N HIS A 106 -4.44 -4.51 2.01
CA HIS A 106 -5.56 -5.15 2.67
C HIS A 106 -6.23 -4.20 3.66
N ALA A 107 -7.55 -4.09 3.56
CA ALA A 107 -8.36 -3.36 4.51
C ALA A 107 -8.58 -4.22 5.76
N LYS A 108 -7.76 -3.99 6.80
CA LYS A 108 -7.80 -4.76 8.05
C LYS A 108 -9.02 -4.43 8.88
N THR A 109 -9.39 -3.16 8.95
CA THR A 109 -10.49 -2.68 9.79
C THR A 109 -11.39 -1.75 8.99
N LEU A 110 -12.69 -1.98 9.09
CA LEU A 110 -13.72 -1.09 8.54
C LEU A 110 -14.63 -0.65 9.68
N GLY A 111 -14.74 0.66 9.88
CA GLY A 111 -15.66 1.25 10.84
C GLY A 111 -16.64 2.19 10.17
N PHE A 112 -17.89 2.17 10.60
CA PHE A 112 -18.92 3.08 10.12
C PHE A 112 -20.08 3.17 11.12
N ILE A 113 -20.91 4.20 10.97
CA ILE A 113 -22.15 4.35 11.74
C ILE A 113 -23.28 3.67 10.96
N HIS A 114 -23.95 2.71 11.59
CA HIS A 114 -25.04 1.98 10.95
C HIS A 114 -26.19 2.94 10.57
N PRO A 115 -26.64 2.98 9.31
CA PRO A 115 -27.59 4.00 8.84
C PRO A 115 -28.96 3.98 9.55
N THR A 116 -29.42 2.82 10.01
CA THR A 116 -30.72 2.71 10.68
C THR A 116 -30.63 2.57 12.20
N LYS A 117 -29.55 1.97 12.71
CA LYS A 117 -29.36 1.72 14.14
C LYS A 117 -28.63 2.85 14.87
N SER A 118 -28.08 3.83 14.14
CA SER A 118 -27.25 4.92 14.65
C SER A 118 -26.14 4.44 15.59
N LYS A 119 -25.66 3.24 15.36
CA LYS A 119 -24.64 2.57 16.17
C LYS A 119 -23.34 2.48 15.40
N GLU A 120 -22.20 2.76 16.07
CA GLU A 120 -20.89 2.54 15.49
C GLU A 120 -20.65 1.04 15.28
N MET A 121 -20.28 0.67 14.06
CA MET A 121 -19.98 -0.71 13.65
C MET A 121 -18.52 -0.79 13.24
N THR A 122 -17.82 -1.83 13.74
CA THR A 122 -16.41 -2.08 13.40
C THR A 122 -16.24 -3.53 12.99
N PHE A 123 -15.60 -3.73 11.84
CA PHE A 123 -15.31 -5.06 11.30
C PHE A 123 -13.80 -5.20 11.07
N ASN A 124 -13.26 -6.35 11.48
CA ASN A 124 -11.85 -6.68 11.26
C ASN A 124 -11.75 -7.87 10.30
N SER A 125 -10.71 -7.86 9.48
CA SER A 125 -10.42 -8.92 8.53
C SER A 125 -8.96 -9.35 8.65
N ASN A 126 -8.73 -10.65 8.66
CA ASN A 126 -7.38 -11.20 8.67
C ASN A 126 -6.71 -10.99 7.31
N LEU A 127 -5.38 -10.88 7.33
CA LEU A 127 -4.59 -10.76 6.10
C LEU A 127 -4.83 -11.99 5.21
N PRO A 128 -5.07 -11.81 3.89
CA PRO A 128 -5.18 -12.94 2.95
C PRO A 128 -3.93 -13.83 3.00
N LEU A 129 -4.13 -15.13 2.84
CA LEU A 129 -3.06 -16.13 2.96
C LEU A 129 -1.86 -15.83 2.07
N GLU A 130 -2.07 -15.42 0.85
CA GLU A 130 -0.98 -15.09 -0.09
C GLU A 130 -0.11 -13.93 0.40
N LEU A 131 -0.70 -12.92 1.05
CA LEU A 131 0.03 -11.80 1.62
C LEU A 131 0.73 -12.22 2.93
N GLU A 132 0.06 -13.02 3.75
CA GLU A 132 0.65 -13.55 4.98
C GLU A 132 1.87 -14.42 4.70
N ASN A 133 1.81 -15.25 3.66
CA ASN A 133 2.95 -16.09 3.26
C ASN A 133 4.17 -15.26 2.86
N ILE A 134 3.97 -14.18 2.14
CA ILE A 134 5.06 -13.27 1.77
C ILE A 134 5.69 -12.65 3.02
N LEU A 135 4.88 -12.19 3.98
CA LEU A 135 5.39 -11.67 5.24
C LEU A 135 6.20 -12.69 6.02
N LYS A 136 5.74 -13.95 6.08
CA LYS A 136 6.47 -15.03 6.74
C LYS A 136 7.84 -15.25 6.11
N ILE A 137 7.92 -15.28 4.79
CA ILE A 137 9.18 -15.44 4.06
C ILE A 137 10.12 -14.27 4.36
N LEU A 138 9.64 -13.05 4.31
CA LEU A 138 10.43 -11.86 4.60
C LEU A 138 10.95 -11.86 6.05
N ARG A 139 10.11 -12.21 7.01
CA ARG A 139 10.49 -12.29 8.42
C ARG A 139 11.53 -13.37 8.68
N ASN A 140 11.42 -14.54 8.04
CA ASN A 140 12.39 -15.63 8.18
C ASN A 140 13.74 -15.29 7.55
N THR A 141 13.74 -14.59 6.44
CA THR A 141 14.97 -14.21 5.72
C THR A 141 15.69 -13.03 6.39
N ASN A 142 14.97 -12.22 7.15
CA ASN A 142 15.51 -11.04 7.82
C ASN A 142 16.19 -11.34 9.17
N LYS A 143 16.21 -12.59 9.57
CA LYS A 143 16.87 -13.05 10.81
C LYS A 143 18.39 -13.17 10.64
#